data_77f19529a42bc10f0fa38178fce55fba
#
_entry.id   77f19529a42bc10f0fa38178fce55fba
#
_cell.length_a   1.000
_cell.length_b   1.000
_cell.length_c   1.000
_cell.angle_alpha   90.00
_cell.angle_beta   90.00
_cell.angle_gamma   90.00
#
_symmetry.space_group_name_H-M   'P 1'
#
loop_
_entity.id
_entity.type
_entity.pdbx_description
1 polymer ?
#
loop_
_entity_poly.entity_id
_entity_poly.type
_entity_poly.pdbx_seq_one_letter_code
_entity_poly.pdbx_strand_id
1 'polypeptide(L)'
;MDKLSFLVSWGGIRKTGWNGTHISLFRALSKFYDVQDIDLKRNKWIDAFKHYVLHIDRLVTARKHRTSYRKKLENLQGKVFQFNDILSDTENRQTYMYVDLTVSFLNSLRKNDQQMFIESGFKCPNPDIMESRAKEQDCYIANSSGLFTMGHWLRDWLIHNGIPSDCVHFAGGGPMLMCH
;
A
#
# COMPACT_ATOMS: atom_id res chain seq x y z
N MET A 1 -15.65 3.10 -21.09
CA MET A 1 -14.59 2.54 -20.23
C MET A 1 -15.05 2.59 -18.79
N ASP A 2 -14.78 1.54 -18.04
CA ASP A 2 -15.07 1.51 -16.61
C ASP A 2 -14.21 2.57 -15.89
N LYS A 3 -14.76 3.18 -14.83
CA LYS A 3 -14.04 4.16 -14.01
C LYS A 3 -13.15 3.48 -12.98
N LEU A 4 -11.94 4.03 -12.79
CA LEU A 4 -10.96 3.56 -11.80
C LEU A 4 -10.39 4.75 -11.04
N SER A 5 -10.55 4.78 -9.73
CA SER A 5 -9.89 5.75 -8.84
C SER A 5 -8.50 5.23 -8.46
N PHE A 6 -7.45 5.94 -8.87
CA PHE A 6 -6.05 5.59 -8.62
C PHE A 6 -5.51 6.44 -7.47
N LEU A 7 -5.37 5.84 -6.30
CA LEU A 7 -4.97 6.51 -5.06
C LEU A 7 -3.46 6.37 -4.84
N VAL A 8 -2.74 7.45 -4.93
CA VAL A 8 -1.29 7.45 -4.80
C VAL A 8 -0.76 8.73 -4.15
N SER A 9 0.37 8.66 -3.49
CA SER A 9 1.13 9.84 -3.08
C SER A 9 2.29 10.04 -4.05
N TRP A 10 2.17 11.01 -4.96
CA TRP A 10 3.20 11.30 -5.96
C TRP A 10 4.48 11.91 -5.38
N GLY A 11 4.47 12.34 -4.12
CA GLY A 11 5.67 12.87 -3.45
C GLY A 11 6.23 14.17 -4.02
N GLY A 12 5.49 14.84 -4.88
CA GLY A 12 5.84 16.12 -5.53
C GLY A 12 6.45 15.97 -6.93
N ILE A 13 7.01 14.83 -7.31
CA ILE A 13 7.52 14.57 -8.65
C ILE A 13 6.90 13.27 -9.18
N ARG A 14 5.95 13.39 -10.10
CA ARG A 14 5.21 12.23 -10.67
C ARG A 14 6.13 11.16 -11.29
N LYS A 15 7.27 11.58 -11.87
CA LYS A 15 8.17 10.67 -12.59
C LYS A 15 9.03 9.79 -11.69
N THR A 16 9.24 10.16 -10.43
CA THR A 16 10.18 9.48 -9.52
C THR A 16 9.50 8.70 -8.39
N GLY A 17 8.17 8.75 -8.31
CA GLY A 17 7.42 7.97 -7.32
C GLY A 17 7.71 6.48 -7.47
N TRP A 18 8.34 5.87 -6.45
CA TRP A 18 8.71 4.47 -6.43
C TRP A 18 9.47 4.02 -7.69
N ASN A 19 10.55 4.72 -8.02
CA ASN A 19 11.38 4.44 -9.19
C ASN A 19 10.57 4.29 -10.50
N GLY A 20 9.48 5.06 -10.62
CA GLY A 20 8.63 5.05 -11.81
C GLY A 20 7.49 4.02 -11.81
N THR A 21 7.40 3.12 -10.82
CA THR A 21 6.34 2.09 -10.77
C THR A 21 4.94 2.71 -10.78
N HIS A 22 4.70 3.76 -9.98
CA HIS A 22 3.40 4.41 -9.94
C HIS A 22 2.96 4.95 -11.31
N ILE A 23 3.85 5.65 -12.02
CA ILE A 23 3.52 6.22 -13.32
C ILE A 23 3.34 5.15 -14.41
N SER A 24 4.13 4.08 -14.34
CA SER A 24 4.01 2.95 -15.27
C SER A 24 2.69 2.21 -15.09
N LEU A 25 2.28 1.95 -13.85
CA LEU A 25 0.96 1.36 -13.54
C LEU A 25 -0.18 2.29 -13.94
N PHE A 26 -0.08 3.59 -13.62
CA PHE A 26 -1.08 4.56 -14.05
C PHE A 26 -1.28 4.53 -15.58
N ARG A 27 -0.19 4.59 -16.34
CA ARG A 27 -0.23 4.53 -17.82
C ARG A 27 -0.78 3.20 -18.34
N ALA A 28 -0.42 2.10 -17.73
CA ALA A 28 -0.92 0.78 -18.11
C ALA A 28 -2.43 0.66 -17.88
N LEU A 29 -2.91 1.07 -16.71
CA LEU A 29 -4.33 1.05 -16.35
C LEU A 29 -5.15 2.02 -17.20
N SER A 30 -4.59 3.18 -17.58
CA SER A 30 -5.27 4.18 -18.44
C SER A 30 -5.53 3.68 -19.86
N LYS A 31 -4.95 2.56 -20.27
CA LYS A 31 -5.28 1.91 -21.56
C LYS A 31 -6.60 1.16 -21.51
N PHE A 32 -7.06 0.76 -20.33
CA PHE A 32 -8.24 -0.11 -20.14
C PHE A 32 -9.36 0.54 -19.34
N TYR A 33 -9.05 1.60 -18.57
CA TYR A 33 -9.97 2.29 -17.66
C TYR A 33 -9.93 3.80 -17.89
N ASP A 34 -11.04 4.46 -17.56
CA ASP A 34 -11.08 5.90 -17.34
C ASP A 34 -10.52 6.18 -15.93
N VAL A 35 -9.23 6.52 -15.85
CA VAL A 35 -8.50 6.59 -14.59
C VAL A 35 -8.54 7.99 -14.00
N GLN A 36 -9.23 8.12 -12.86
CA GLN A 36 -9.20 9.30 -12.01
C GLN A 36 -7.96 9.27 -11.11
N ASP A 37 -7.01 10.16 -11.33
CA ASP A 37 -5.81 10.31 -10.50
C ASP A 37 -6.12 11.11 -9.22
N ILE A 38 -5.95 10.46 -8.06
CA ILE A 38 -6.20 11.06 -6.75
C ILE A 38 -4.88 11.15 -5.99
N ASP A 39 -4.23 12.32 -6.08
CA ASP A 39 -2.99 12.58 -5.37
C ASP A 39 -3.24 12.82 -3.87
N LEU A 40 -2.72 11.92 -3.07
CA LEU A 40 -2.73 11.97 -1.62
C LEU A 40 -1.48 12.69 -1.12
N LYS A 41 -1.41 14.01 -1.37
CA LYS A 41 -0.28 14.85 -0.94
C LYS A 41 -0.03 14.70 0.56
N ARG A 42 1.21 14.38 0.91
CA ARG A 42 1.67 14.26 2.30
C ARG A 42 2.53 15.45 2.69
N ASN A 43 2.43 15.81 3.95
CA ASN A 43 3.36 16.78 4.52
C ASN A 43 4.64 16.03 4.96
N LYS A 44 5.69 16.13 4.13
CA LYS A 44 6.98 15.45 4.37
C LYS A 44 7.61 15.82 5.72
N TRP A 45 7.41 17.05 6.19
CA TRP A 45 7.93 17.50 7.47
C TRP A 45 7.25 16.82 8.67
N ILE A 46 5.93 16.65 8.58
CA ILE A 46 5.16 15.92 9.61
C ILE A 46 5.57 14.44 9.62
N ASP A 47 5.73 13.83 8.45
CA ASP A 47 6.16 12.43 8.35
C ASP A 47 7.59 12.25 8.88
N ALA A 48 8.50 13.15 8.55
CA ALA A 48 9.88 13.14 9.07
C ALA A 48 9.91 13.33 10.60
N PHE A 49 9.16 14.29 11.12
CA PHE A 49 9.07 14.51 12.57
C PHE A 49 8.56 13.26 13.30
N LYS A 50 7.50 12.62 12.80
CA LYS A 50 6.99 11.39 13.39
C LYS A 50 8.01 10.26 13.35
N HIS A 51 8.70 10.08 12.23
CA HIS A 51 9.69 9.02 12.08
C HIS A 51 10.92 9.25 12.97
N TYR A 52 11.49 10.44 12.95
CA TYR A 52 12.77 10.72 13.64
C TYR A 52 12.61 11.08 15.12
N VAL A 53 11.54 11.79 15.49
CA VAL A 53 11.34 12.28 16.85
C VAL A 53 10.42 11.37 17.66
N LEU A 54 9.29 10.95 17.09
CA LEU A 54 8.33 10.10 17.78
C LEU A 54 8.59 8.60 17.56
N HIS A 55 9.56 8.25 16.72
CA HIS A 55 9.87 6.87 16.32
C HIS A 55 8.63 6.10 15.84
N ILE A 56 7.68 6.79 15.20
CA ILE A 56 6.45 6.21 14.66
C ILE A 56 6.58 6.08 13.15
N ASP A 57 6.57 4.84 12.65
CA ASP A 57 6.61 4.57 11.22
C ASP A 57 5.25 4.83 10.54
N ARG A 58 5.31 5.07 9.23
CA ARG A 58 4.13 5.34 8.38
C ARG A 58 3.09 4.24 8.43
N LEU A 59 3.52 2.98 8.45
CA LEU A 59 2.62 1.83 8.52
C LEU A 59 1.74 1.87 9.78
N VAL A 60 2.25 2.44 10.87
CA VAL A 60 1.50 2.59 12.13
C VAL A 60 0.50 3.74 12.09
N THR A 61 0.66 4.71 11.19
CA THR A 61 -0.18 5.93 11.13
C THR A 61 -1.26 5.90 10.06
N ALA A 62 -1.39 4.85 9.26
CA ALA A 62 -2.33 4.76 8.14
C ALA A 62 -3.78 5.07 8.53
N ARG A 63 -4.23 4.68 9.74
CA ARG A 63 -5.56 4.99 10.25
C ARG A 63 -5.83 6.49 10.39
N LYS A 64 -4.82 7.30 10.78
CA LYS A 64 -4.94 8.76 10.87
C LYS A 64 -4.95 9.41 9.49
N HIS A 65 -4.32 8.78 8.49
CA HIS A 65 -4.37 9.27 7.11
C HIS A 65 -5.75 9.15 6.47
N ARG A 66 -6.52 8.11 6.76
CA ARG A 66 -7.92 7.99 6.33
C ARG A 66 -8.72 9.25 6.67
N THR A 67 -8.60 9.73 7.92
CA THR A 67 -9.35 10.90 8.39
C THR A 67 -8.94 12.17 7.65
N SER A 68 -7.63 12.35 7.36
CA SER A 68 -7.12 13.53 6.65
C SER A 68 -7.50 13.56 5.16
N TYR A 69 -7.83 12.40 4.57
CA TYR A 69 -8.21 12.28 3.15
C TYR A 69 -9.71 12.04 2.95
N ARG A 70 -10.52 12.05 4.01
CA ARG A 70 -11.93 11.72 3.96
C ARG A 70 -12.69 12.39 2.81
N LYS A 71 -12.54 13.72 2.65
CA LYS A 71 -13.20 14.47 1.55
C LYS A 71 -12.80 13.98 0.16
N LYS A 72 -11.56 13.53 -0.03
CA LYS A 72 -11.09 12.99 -1.31
C LYS A 72 -11.64 11.58 -1.55
N LEU A 73 -11.77 10.79 -0.47
CA LEU A 73 -12.26 9.41 -0.52
C LEU A 73 -13.78 9.34 -0.74
N GLU A 74 -14.53 10.37 -0.33
CA GLU A 74 -15.97 10.47 -0.58
C GLU A 74 -16.33 10.59 -2.08
N ASN A 75 -15.40 11.10 -2.90
CA ASN A 75 -15.60 11.32 -4.34
C ASN A 75 -14.98 10.21 -5.22
N LEU A 76 -14.68 9.04 -4.67
CA LEU A 76 -14.15 7.92 -5.45
C LEU A 76 -15.17 7.41 -6.47
N GLN A 77 -14.71 7.13 -7.68
CA GLN A 77 -15.54 6.62 -8.76
C GLN A 77 -15.09 5.22 -9.20
N GLY A 78 -16.05 4.33 -9.38
CA GLY A 78 -15.79 2.98 -9.89
C GLY A 78 -14.92 2.13 -8.98
N LYS A 79 -14.01 1.37 -9.60
CA LYS A 79 -13.02 0.54 -8.92
C LYS A 79 -11.96 1.41 -8.24
N VAL A 80 -11.32 0.89 -7.21
CA VAL A 80 -10.25 1.61 -6.50
C VAL A 80 -8.95 0.83 -6.59
N PHE A 81 -7.88 1.49 -6.98
CA PHE A 81 -6.51 0.96 -6.95
C PHE A 81 -5.65 1.82 -6.04
N GLN A 82 -5.01 1.22 -5.04
CA GLN A 82 -4.23 1.93 -4.03
C GLN A 82 -2.90 1.26 -3.72
N PHE A 83 -1.98 2.01 -3.10
CA PHE A 83 -0.64 1.53 -2.77
C PHE A 83 -0.44 1.46 -1.25
N ASN A 84 0.03 0.32 -0.75
CA ASN A 84 0.54 0.06 0.60
C ASN A 84 -0.37 0.40 1.79
N ASP A 85 -1.22 1.38 1.68
CA ASP A 85 -2.06 1.88 2.77
C ASP A 85 -3.53 1.50 2.56
N ILE A 86 -4.24 1.27 3.65
CA ILE A 86 -5.68 1.07 3.66
C ILE A 86 -6.34 2.46 3.65
N LEU A 87 -6.78 2.91 2.50
CA LEU A 87 -7.32 4.26 2.32
C LEU A 87 -8.82 4.30 2.06
N SER A 88 -9.35 3.31 1.33
CA SER A 88 -10.78 3.16 1.04
C SER A 88 -11.39 2.00 1.81
N ASP A 89 -12.72 1.96 1.93
CA ASP A 89 -13.42 0.76 2.38
C ASP A 89 -13.63 -0.24 1.23
N THR A 90 -13.88 -1.49 1.59
CA THR A 90 -14.13 -2.58 0.63
C THR A 90 -15.60 -2.92 0.46
N GLU A 91 -16.48 -2.36 1.30
CA GLU A 91 -17.86 -2.84 1.43
C GLU A 91 -18.74 -2.58 0.19
N ASN A 92 -18.50 -1.46 -0.50
CA ASN A 92 -19.38 -1.02 -1.58
C ASN A 92 -18.70 -0.90 -2.95
N ARG A 93 -17.44 -1.37 -3.08
CA ARG A 93 -16.70 -1.24 -4.34
C ARG A 93 -15.57 -2.24 -4.48
N GLN A 94 -15.22 -2.55 -5.72
CA GLN A 94 -14.05 -3.36 -6.00
C GLN A 94 -12.77 -2.58 -5.66
N THR A 95 -11.99 -3.12 -4.73
CA THR A 95 -10.74 -2.51 -4.28
C THR A 95 -9.56 -3.40 -4.58
N TYR A 96 -8.50 -2.81 -5.07
CA TYR A 96 -7.24 -3.46 -5.38
C TYR A 96 -6.10 -2.76 -4.64
N MET A 97 -5.14 -3.52 -4.17
CA MET A 97 -3.97 -2.98 -3.46
C MET A 97 -2.68 -3.47 -4.11
N TYR A 98 -1.71 -2.59 -4.24
CA TYR A 98 -0.34 -2.94 -4.61
C TYR A 98 0.58 -2.73 -3.42
N VAL A 99 1.35 -3.75 -3.05
CA VAL A 99 2.20 -3.74 -1.85
C VAL A 99 3.61 -4.26 -2.15
N ASP A 100 4.61 -3.64 -1.52
CA ASP A 100 5.97 -4.14 -1.43
C ASP A 100 6.20 -4.91 -0.12
N LEU A 101 5.51 -4.49 0.95
CA LEU A 101 5.55 -5.09 2.28
C LEU A 101 4.17 -5.01 2.93
N THR A 102 3.84 -5.97 3.80
CA THR A 102 2.66 -5.92 4.66
C THR A 102 3.07 -5.74 6.12
N VAL A 103 2.14 -5.19 6.92
CA VAL A 103 2.37 -5.02 8.36
C VAL A 103 2.46 -6.37 9.06
N SER A 104 1.70 -7.37 8.61
CA SER A 104 1.76 -8.74 9.12
C SER A 104 3.12 -9.39 8.88
N PHE A 105 3.72 -9.20 7.69
CA PHE A 105 5.08 -9.66 7.41
C PHE A 105 6.10 -8.99 8.34
N LEU A 106 6.05 -7.66 8.48
CA LEU A 106 6.94 -6.93 9.38
C LEU A 106 6.76 -7.34 10.85
N ASN A 107 5.53 -7.60 11.27
CA ASN A 107 5.24 -8.10 12.61
C ASN A 107 5.80 -9.53 12.83
N SER A 108 5.76 -10.36 11.80
CA SER A 108 6.40 -11.67 11.80
C SER A 108 7.92 -11.56 11.93
N LEU A 109 8.57 -10.69 11.17
CA LEU A 109 10.02 -10.42 11.34
C LEU A 109 10.34 -9.97 12.76
N ARG A 110 9.58 -9.02 13.30
CA ARG A 110 9.79 -8.54 14.67
C ARG A 110 9.71 -9.64 15.72
N LYS A 111 8.82 -10.63 15.52
CA LYS A 111 8.61 -11.75 16.45
C LYS A 111 9.68 -12.86 16.30
N ASN A 112 10.07 -13.14 15.06
CA ASN A 112 10.84 -14.34 14.72
C ASN A 112 12.28 -14.05 14.29
N ASP A 113 12.57 -12.82 13.82
CA ASP A 113 13.88 -12.39 13.37
C ASP A 113 14.08 -10.90 13.68
N GLN A 114 14.36 -10.62 14.93
CA GLN A 114 14.52 -9.24 15.43
C GLN A 114 15.66 -8.52 14.74
N GLN A 115 16.73 -9.23 14.37
CA GLN A 115 17.87 -8.62 13.67
C GLN A 115 17.45 -8.10 12.28
N MET A 116 16.77 -8.93 11.51
CA MET A 116 16.27 -8.53 10.19
C MET A 116 15.21 -7.41 10.30
N PHE A 117 14.38 -7.43 11.35
CA PHE A 117 13.45 -6.33 11.59
C PHE A 117 14.17 -5.00 11.84
N ILE A 118 15.25 -5.00 12.64
CA ILE A 118 16.07 -3.80 12.89
C ILE A 118 16.74 -3.32 11.59
N GLU A 119 17.31 -4.24 10.81
CA GLU A 119 17.98 -3.94 9.55
C GLU A 119 17.02 -3.42 8.47
N SER A 120 15.75 -3.78 8.52
CA SER A 120 14.72 -3.24 7.63
C SER A 120 14.48 -1.74 7.80
N GLY A 121 14.97 -1.15 8.90
CA GLY A 121 14.82 0.26 9.23
C GLY A 121 13.42 0.66 9.72
N PHE A 122 12.48 -0.29 9.80
CA PHE A 122 11.16 -0.01 10.37
C PHE A 122 11.22 0.12 11.87
N LYS A 123 10.44 1.06 12.39
CA LYS A 123 10.35 1.36 13.82
C LYS A 123 8.94 1.15 14.32
N CYS A 124 8.80 0.39 15.38
CA CYS A 124 7.53 0.19 16.07
C CYS A 124 7.75 0.30 17.59
N PRO A 125 7.44 1.45 18.19
CA PRO A 125 7.64 1.66 19.63
C PRO A 125 6.65 0.86 20.49
N ASN A 126 5.50 0.47 19.90
CA ASN A 126 4.49 -0.31 20.60
C ASN A 126 4.06 -1.53 19.77
N PRO A 127 4.43 -2.75 20.24
CA PRO A 127 4.06 -4.00 19.58
C PRO A 127 2.56 -4.21 19.38
N ASP A 128 1.72 -3.77 20.33
CA ASP A 128 0.27 -3.96 20.25
C ASP A 128 -0.35 -3.14 19.12
N ILE A 129 0.20 -1.94 18.87
CA ILE A 129 -0.22 -1.12 17.74
C ILE A 129 0.11 -1.84 16.42
N MET A 130 1.30 -2.41 16.32
CA MET A 130 1.72 -3.14 15.11
C MET A 130 0.84 -4.38 14.88
N GLU A 131 0.55 -5.12 15.93
CA GLU A 131 -0.33 -6.29 15.85
C GLU A 131 -1.76 -5.93 15.46
N SER A 132 -2.33 -4.88 16.05
CA SER A 132 -3.63 -4.36 15.69
C SER A 132 -3.67 -3.91 14.21
N ARG A 133 -2.61 -3.26 13.74
CA ARG A 133 -2.48 -2.84 12.35
C ARG A 133 -2.32 -4.00 11.38
N ALA A 134 -1.57 -5.03 11.76
CA ALA A 134 -1.45 -6.25 10.97
C ALA A 134 -2.82 -6.89 10.75
N LYS A 135 -3.58 -7.11 11.82
CA LYS A 135 -4.95 -7.66 11.76
C LYS A 135 -5.89 -6.82 10.90
N GLU A 136 -5.83 -5.49 11.03
CA GLU A 136 -6.65 -4.58 10.21
C GLU A 136 -6.29 -4.69 8.72
N GLN A 137 -5.00 -4.76 8.38
CA GLN A 137 -4.54 -4.88 7.00
C GLN A 137 -4.90 -6.25 6.41
N ASP A 138 -4.70 -7.33 7.16
CA ASP A 138 -5.02 -8.69 6.71
C ASP A 138 -6.53 -8.83 6.46
N CYS A 139 -7.37 -8.30 7.35
CA CYS A 139 -8.81 -8.24 7.15
C CYS A 139 -9.19 -7.44 5.89
N TYR A 140 -8.53 -6.31 5.66
CA TYR A 140 -8.74 -5.52 4.45
C TYR A 140 -8.33 -6.28 3.19
N ILE A 141 -7.18 -6.93 3.19
CA ILE A 141 -6.68 -7.74 2.08
C ILE A 141 -7.65 -8.87 1.76
N ALA A 142 -8.10 -9.60 2.76
CA ALA A 142 -9.04 -10.73 2.59
C ALA A 142 -10.39 -10.29 2.00
N ASN A 143 -10.81 -9.05 2.21
CA ASN A 143 -12.05 -8.47 1.68
C ASN A 143 -11.83 -7.65 0.40
N SER A 144 -10.59 -7.50 -0.07
CA SER A 144 -10.29 -6.79 -1.31
C SER A 144 -10.55 -7.66 -2.53
N SER A 145 -10.75 -7.03 -3.68
CA SER A 145 -10.93 -7.72 -4.96
C SER A 145 -9.62 -8.26 -5.55
N GLY A 146 -8.47 -7.87 -4.99
CA GLY A 146 -7.16 -8.39 -5.37
C GLY A 146 -6.02 -7.61 -4.75
N LEU A 147 -4.96 -8.36 -4.45
CA LEU A 147 -3.70 -7.86 -3.93
C LEU A 147 -2.59 -8.13 -4.94
N PHE A 148 -1.84 -7.11 -5.29
CA PHE A 148 -0.67 -7.21 -6.17
C PHE A 148 0.59 -7.01 -5.35
N THR A 149 1.50 -7.98 -5.39
CA THR A 149 2.77 -7.93 -4.69
C THR A 149 3.92 -7.59 -5.64
N MET A 150 4.89 -6.83 -5.15
CA MET A 150 6.08 -6.45 -5.88
C MET A 150 7.04 -7.63 -6.07
N GLY A 151 7.04 -8.61 -5.15
CA GLY A 151 7.92 -9.76 -5.16
C GLY A 151 7.18 -11.09 -5.00
N HIS A 152 7.67 -12.14 -5.66
CA HIS A 152 7.17 -13.50 -5.47
C HIS A 152 7.24 -13.96 -4.01
N TRP A 153 8.33 -13.63 -3.32
CA TRP A 153 8.54 -14.01 -1.92
C TRP A 153 7.42 -13.50 -1.00
N LEU A 154 6.93 -12.25 -1.21
CA LEU A 154 5.82 -11.71 -0.40
C LEU A 154 4.50 -12.38 -0.75
N ARG A 155 4.24 -12.62 -2.05
CA ARG A 155 3.08 -13.39 -2.49
C ARG A 155 3.04 -14.76 -1.82
N ASP A 156 4.13 -15.49 -1.91
CA ASP A 156 4.21 -16.86 -1.41
C ASP A 156 4.11 -16.89 0.13
N TRP A 157 4.71 -15.91 0.80
CA TRP A 157 4.57 -15.73 2.23
C TRP A 157 3.11 -15.48 2.65
N LEU A 158 2.40 -14.59 1.95
CA LEU A 158 0.99 -14.26 2.23
C LEU A 158 0.08 -15.49 2.05
N ILE A 159 0.26 -16.23 0.97
CA ILE A 159 -0.49 -17.47 0.71
C ILE A 159 -0.22 -18.50 1.81
N HIS A 160 1.05 -18.68 2.20
CA HIS A 160 1.41 -19.60 3.29
C HIS A 160 0.79 -19.19 4.64
N ASN A 161 0.54 -17.89 4.85
CA ASN A 161 -0.07 -17.34 6.06
C ASN A 161 -1.59 -17.12 5.95
N GLY A 162 -2.24 -17.79 5.00
CA GLY A 162 -3.70 -17.93 4.96
C GLY A 162 -4.45 -16.93 4.08
N ILE A 163 -3.76 -16.08 3.32
CA ILE A 163 -4.43 -15.25 2.31
C ILE A 163 -4.74 -16.14 1.09
N PRO A 164 -5.99 -16.15 0.59
CA PRO A 164 -6.37 -16.97 -0.55
C PRO A 164 -5.52 -16.68 -1.79
N SER A 165 -5.07 -17.75 -2.45
CA SER A 165 -4.13 -17.65 -3.58
C SER A 165 -4.73 -16.98 -4.82
N ASP A 166 -6.04 -17.02 -4.98
CA ASP A 166 -6.80 -16.36 -6.04
C ASP A 166 -6.93 -14.85 -5.84
N CYS A 167 -6.70 -14.36 -4.61
CA CYS A 167 -6.69 -12.95 -4.28
C CYS A 167 -5.31 -12.30 -4.41
N VAL A 168 -4.20 -13.08 -4.49
CA VAL A 168 -2.83 -12.54 -4.45
C VAL A 168 -2.09 -12.80 -5.76
N HIS A 169 -1.71 -11.72 -6.43
CA HIS A 169 -1.05 -11.75 -7.73
C HIS A 169 0.34 -11.14 -7.66
N PHE A 170 1.29 -11.71 -8.41
CA PHE A 170 2.58 -11.07 -8.63
C PHE A 170 2.46 -10.07 -9.79
N ALA A 171 2.86 -8.82 -9.56
CA ALA A 171 2.81 -7.78 -10.59
C ALA A 171 4.17 -7.12 -10.87
N GLY A 172 5.25 -7.70 -10.37
CA GLY A 172 6.61 -7.21 -10.59
C GLY A 172 6.81 -5.74 -10.19
N GLY A 173 7.90 -5.45 -9.51
CA GLY A 173 8.36 -4.10 -9.24
C GLY A 173 9.73 -3.92 -9.88
N GLY A 174 9.80 -3.24 -10.97
CA GLY A 174 11.06 -2.93 -11.60
C GLY A 174 10.90 -1.77 -12.58
N PRO A 175 11.97 -1.08 -12.93
CA PRO A 175 11.91 -0.20 -14.09
C PRO A 175 11.44 -1.07 -15.25
N MET A 176 10.25 -0.84 -15.76
CA MET A 176 9.92 -1.35 -17.08
C MET A 176 10.99 -0.76 -18.00
N LEU A 177 11.92 -1.62 -18.45
CA LEU A 177 12.80 -1.28 -19.56
C LEU A 177 11.86 -0.79 -20.66
N MET A 178 11.91 0.50 -20.94
CA MET A 178 11.27 1.04 -22.12
C MET A 178 12.03 0.41 -23.29
N CYS A 179 11.45 -0.64 -23.86
CA CYS A 179 11.81 -1.03 -25.22
C CYS A 179 11.47 0.16 -26.11
N HIS A 180 12.50 0.84 -26.56
CA HIS A 180 12.42 1.87 -27.59
C HIS A 180 12.06 1.23 -28.94
#